data_a4febd8690557f90b289e43ea68157c7
#
_entry.id   a4febd8690557f90b289e43ea68157c7
#
_cell.length_a   1.000
_cell.length_b   1.000
_cell.length_c   1.000
_cell.angle_alpha   90.00
_cell.angle_beta   90.00
_cell.angle_gamma   90.00
#
_symmetry.space_group_name_H-M   'P 1'
#
loop_
_entity.id
_entity.type
_entity.pdbx_description
1 polymer ?
#
loop_
_entity_poly.entity_id
_entity_poly.type
_entity_poly.pdbx_seq_one_letter_code
_entity_poly.pdbx_strand_id
1 'polypeptide(L)'
;LIGVRDPLGLKPLCLGKRDNTYVLASESCALTSVGAEFIRDIEPGEMITISRNGIESNKELSTGKHAHCVFEYIYFARLDSMMDGVKIYDARIRGGKSLAKSYPVEADLVTGVPESGIPAAKGYSEESGIPFGFAFYKNSYIGRTFIKPTQKERESSVHLKLSVLDSAVKGNACLVIPVHRADDVR
;
A
#
# COMPACT_ATOMS: atom_id res chain seq x y z
N LEU A 1 -21.96 2.37 -18.25
CA LEU A 1 -20.71 2.00 -17.58
C LEU A 1 -20.91 0.67 -16.90
N ILE A 2 -19.96 -0.27 -17.09
CA ILE A 2 -20.00 -1.60 -16.45
C ILE A 2 -18.73 -1.78 -15.67
N GLY A 3 -18.86 -2.26 -14.41
CA GLY A 3 -17.76 -2.68 -13.57
C GLY A 3 -17.95 -4.14 -13.15
N VAL A 4 -16.87 -4.92 -13.19
CA VAL A 4 -16.90 -6.34 -12.78
C VAL A 4 -15.73 -6.58 -11.84
N ARG A 5 -16.00 -7.15 -10.68
CA ARG A 5 -14.97 -7.62 -9.77
C ARG A 5 -14.86 -9.13 -9.88
N ASP A 6 -13.65 -9.66 -9.87
CA ASP A 6 -13.42 -11.10 -9.98
C ASP A 6 -14.15 -11.89 -8.85
N PRO A 7 -14.49 -13.18 -9.09
CA PRO A 7 -15.29 -13.95 -8.14
C PRO A 7 -14.68 -14.15 -6.76
N LEU A 8 -13.35 -13.99 -6.62
CA LEU A 8 -12.63 -14.13 -5.35
C LEU A 8 -12.27 -12.78 -4.72
N GLY A 9 -12.49 -11.66 -5.43
CA GLY A 9 -12.13 -10.32 -4.96
C GLY A 9 -10.62 -10.10 -4.85
N LEU A 10 -9.83 -10.72 -5.74
CA LEU A 10 -8.36 -10.61 -5.74
C LEU A 10 -7.90 -9.16 -5.80
N LYS A 11 -8.55 -8.37 -6.65
CA LYS A 11 -8.27 -6.94 -6.84
C LYS A 11 -9.45 -6.09 -6.39
N PRO A 12 -9.19 -4.90 -5.82
CA PRO A 12 -10.25 -4.02 -5.36
C PRO A 12 -10.95 -3.34 -6.52
N LEU A 13 -12.22 -3.01 -6.29
CA LEU A 13 -13.02 -2.14 -7.13
C LEU A 13 -14.05 -1.44 -6.25
N CYS A 14 -14.18 -0.14 -6.37
CA CYS A 14 -15.12 0.65 -5.58
C CYS A 14 -15.96 1.59 -6.44
N LEU A 15 -17.12 1.94 -5.92
CA LEU A 15 -18.09 2.86 -6.48
C LEU A 15 -18.08 4.17 -5.69
N GLY A 16 -18.04 5.26 -6.40
CA GLY A 16 -18.24 6.59 -5.87
C GLY A 16 -19.22 7.40 -6.70
N LYS A 17 -19.57 8.59 -6.19
CA LYS A 17 -20.46 9.54 -6.88
C LYS A 17 -19.94 10.95 -6.71
N ARG A 18 -19.98 11.70 -7.79
CA ARG A 18 -19.78 13.14 -7.81
C ARG A 18 -20.95 13.79 -8.55
N ASP A 19 -21.71 14.63 -7.85
CA ASP A 19 -22.94 15.21 -8.36
C ASP A 19 -23.90 14.13 -8.91
N ASN A 20 -24.22 14.18 -10.20
CA ASN A 20 -25.06 13.18 -10.87
C ASN A 20 -24.24 12.09 -11.62
N THR A 21 -22.91 12.05 -11.42
CA THR A 21 -22.03 11.13 -12.14
C THR A 21 -21.50 10.05 -11.20
N TYR A 22 -21.64 8.79 -11.59
CA TYR A 22 -21.02 7.67 -10.91
C TYR A 22 -19.61 7.41 -11.42
N VAL A 23 -18.73 7.03 -10.53
CA VAL A 23 -17.32 6.76 -10.78
C VAL A 23 -16.96 5.37 -10.27
N LEU A 24 -16.30 4.57 -11.08
CA LEU A 24 -15.68 3.31 -10.67
C LEU A 24 -14.17 3.50 -10.61
N ALA A 25 -13.56 3.02 -9.55
CA ALA A 25 -12.12 3.09 -9.34
C ALA A 25 -11.60 1.83 -8.64
N SER A 26 -10.32 1.52 -8.84
CA SER A 26 -9.67 0.43 -8.11
C SER A 26 -9.38 0.77 -6.66
N GLU A 27 -9.27 2.06 -6.32
CA GLU A 27 -8.96 2.52 -4.97
C GLU A 27 -9.81 3.74 -4.57
N SER A 28 -10.20 3.82 -3.30
CA SER A 28 -11.01 4.94 -2.79
C SER A 28 -10.27 6.29 -2.88
N CYS A 29 -8.93 6.30 -2.80
CA CYS A 29 -8.14 7.52 -2.98
C CYS A 29 -8.29 8.13 -4.39
N ALA A 30 -8.56 7.32 -5.41
CA ALA A 30 -8.83 7.82 -6.76
C ALA A 30 -10.18 8.55 -6.83
N LEU A 31 -11.19 8.10 -6.09
CA LEU A 31 -12.46 8.81 -5.95
C LEU A 31 -12.25 10.19 -5.33
N THR A 32 -11.50 10.25 -4.22
CA THR A 32 -11.15 11.51 -3.55
C THR A 32 -10.42 12.47 -4.50
N SER A 33 -9.50 11.95 -5.32
CA SER A 33 -8.71 12.76 -6.26
C SER A 33 -9.56 13.44 -7.34
N VAL A 34 -10.72 12.87 -7.68
CA VAL A 34 -11.67 13.47 -8.64
C VAL A 34 -12.84 14.17 -7.96
N GLY A 35 -12.82 14.31 -6.64
CA GLY A 35 -13.88 14.94 -5.85
C GLY A 35 -15.16 14.11 -5.79
N ALA A 36 -15.06 12.79 -5.92
CA ALA A 36 -16.20 11.87 -5.77
C ALA A 36 -16.26 11.34 -4.33
N GLU A 37 -17.47 11.23 -3.80
CA GLU A 37 -17.73 10.58 -2.52
C GLU A 37 -17.72 9.06 -2.69
N PHE A 38 -17.10 8.35 -1.74
CA PHE A 38 -17.12 6.88 -1.70
C PHE A 38 -18.52 6.40 -1.30
N ILE A 39 -19.08 5.47 -2.07
CA ILE A 39 -20.37 4.84 -1.77
C ILE A 39 -20.13 3.49 -1.11
N ARG A 40 -19.41 2.57 -1.81
CA ARG A 40 -19.10 1.23 -1.33
C ARG A 40 -18.04 0.54 -2.19
N ASP A 41 -17.47 -0.52 -1.66
CA ASP A 41 -16.75 -1.48 -2.48
C ASP A 41 -17.72 -2.33 -3.32
N ILE A 42 -17.28 -2.77 -4.50
CA ILE A 42 -17.97 -3.77 -5.30
C ILE A 42 -17.62 -5.14 -4.71
N GLU A 43 -18.62 -5.97 -4.49
CA GLU A 43 -18.41 -7.29 -3.87
C GLU A 43 -17.68 -8.26 -4.82
N PRO A 44 -16.96 -9.27 -4.29
CA PRO A 44 -16.40 -10.35 -5.11
C PRO A 44 -17.46 -11.05 -5.96
N GLY A 45 -17.20 -11.13 -7.28
CA GLY A 45 -18.14 -11.71 -8.24
C GLY A 45 -19.31 -10.81 -8.62
N GLU A 46 -19.34 -9.57 -8.17
CA GLU A 46 -20.37 -8.60 -8.54
C GLU A 46 -20.05 -7.94 -9.88
N MET A 47 -21.06 -7.87 -10.73
CA MET A 47 -21.12 -7.00 -11.90
C MET A 47 -22.10 -5.86 -11.63
N ILE A 48 -21.63 -4.62 -11.75
CA ILE A 48 -22.45 -3.41 -11.63
C ILE A 48 -22.62 -2.77 -13.00
N THR A 49 -23.87 -2.46 -13.36
CA THR A 49 -24.21 -1.73 -14.59
C THR A 49 -24.82 -0.40 -14.22
N ILE A 50 -24.24 0.66 -14.72
CA ILE A 50 -24.67 2.05 -14.51
C ILE A 50 -25.18 2.60 -15.83
N SER A 51 -26.45 2.94 -15.89
CA SER A 51 -27.15 3.45 -17.06
C SER A 51 -27.98 4.70 -16.73
N ARG A 52 -28.71 5.21 -17.71
CA ARG A 52 -29.69 6.29 -17.47
C ARG A 52 -30.85 5.86 -16.58
N ASN A 53 -31.11 4.56 -16.50
CA ASN A 53 -32.19 3.98 -15.67
C ASN A 53 -31.77 3.75 -14.23
N GLY A 54 -30.51 4.01 -13.88
CA GLY A 54 -29.96 3.81 -12.54
C GLY A 54 -28.84 2.80 -12.49
N ILE A 55 -28.65 2.20 -11.32
CA ILE A 55 -27.64 1.20 -11.02
C ILE A 55 -28.30 -0.16 -10.86
N GLU A 56 -27.79 -1.14 -11.58
CA GLU A 56 -28.16 -2.54 -11.44
C GLU A 56 -26.95 -3.36 -10.97
N SER A 57 -27.17 -4.29 -10.06
CA SER A 57 -26.15 -5.20 -9.53
C SER A 57 -26.53 -6.64 -9.83
N ASN A 58 -25.60 -7.39 -10.41
CA ASN A 58 -25.72 -8.83 -10.63
C ASN A 58 -24.58 -9.54 -9.87
N LYS A 59 -24.92 -10.57 -9.07
CA LYS A 59 -23.99 -11.33 -8.23
C LYS A 59 -23.94 -12.83 -8.59
N GLU A 60 -24.36 -13.19 -9.80
CA GLU A 60 -24.36 -14.60 -10.25
C GLU A 60 -22.95 -15.23 -10.25
N LEU A 61 -21.89 -14.43 -10.38
CA LEU A 61 -20.51 -14.90 -10.35
C LEU A 61 -19.95 -15.01 -8.93
N SER A 62 -20.71 -14.60 -7.90
CA SER A 62 -20.22 -14.65 -6.52
C SER A 62 -20.17 -16.09 -6.02
N THR A 63 -19.00 -16.49 -5.52
CA THR A 63 -18.78 -17.82 -4.92
C THR A 63 -18.94 -17.83 -3.41
N GLY A 64 -19.15 -16.65 -2.80
CA GLY A 64 -19.14 -16.47 -1.34
C GLY A 64 -17.74 -16.63 -0.71
N LYS A 65 -16.69 -16.86 -1.52
CA LYS A 65 -15.30 -16.97 -1.07
C LYS A 65 -14.55 -15.68 -1.35
N HIS A 66 -13.64 -15.32 -0.44
CA HIS A 66 -12.80 -14.15 -0.55
C HIS A 66 -11.32 -14.56 -0.53
N ALA A 67 -10.54 -14.04 -1.47
CA ALA A 67 -9.09 -14.28 -1.55
C ALA A 67 -8.38 -12.98 -1.95
N HIS A 68 -8.47 -11.99 -1.07
CA HIS A 68 -7.86 -10.67 -1.30
C HIS A 68 -6.34 -10.79 -1.47
N CYS A 69 -5.81 -10.07 -2.45
CA CYS A 69 -4.38 -10.01 -2.67
C CYS A 69 -3.69 -9.25 -1.52
N VAL A 70 -2.89 -9.96 -0.74
CA VAL A 70 -2.16 -9.34 0.39
C VAL A 70 -1.25 -8.19 -0.05
N PHE A 71 -0.69 -8.24 -1.27
CA PHE A 71 0.15 -7.17 -1.81
C PHE A 71 -0.58 -5.83 -1.97
N GLU A 72 -1.89 -5.83 -2.13
CA GLU A 72 -2.65 -4.58 -2.12
C GLU A 72 -2.51 -3.86 -0.78
N TYR A 73 -2.64 -4.60 0.33
CA TYR A 73 -2.57 -4.03 1.68
C TYR A 73 -1.16 -3.63 2.08
N ILE A 74 -0.15 -4.44 1.77
CA ILE A 74 1.22 -4.20 2.24
C ILE A 74 2.02 -3.27 1.33
N TYR A 75 1.69 -3.19 0.02
CA TYR A 75 2.54 -2.51 -0.95
C TYR A 75 1.81 -1.62 -1.95
N PHE A 76 0.86 -2.18 -2.77
CA PHE A 76 0.35 -1.47 -3.94
C PHE A 76 -0.55 -0.30 -3.60
N ALA A 77 -1.53 -0.49 -2.70
CA ALA A 77 -2.51 0.53 -2.40
C ALA A 77 -1.89 1.76 -1.74
N ARG A 78 -2.42 2.91 -2.05
CA ARG A 78 -2.03 4.18 -1.41
C ARG A 78 -2.47 4.17 0.05
N LEU A 79 -1.69 4.83 0.92
CA LEU A 79 -1.91 4.78 2.37
C LEU A 79 -3.26 5.34 2.82
N ASP A 80 -3.77 6.31 2.10
CA ASP A 80 -5.06 6.96 2.36
C ASP A 80 -6.26 6.21 1.76
N SER A 81 -6.02 5.06 1.11
CA SER A 81 -7.08 4.21 0.58
C SER A 81 -7.73 3.36 1.67
N MET A 82 -9.02 3.09 1.45
CA MET A 82 -9.81 2.06 2.13
C MET A 82 -10.20 1.00 1.12
N MET A 83 -10.04 -0.26 1.46
CA MET A 83 -10.42 -1.42 0.64
C MET A 83 -11.10 -2.46 1.51
N ASP A 84 -12.28 -2.93 1.07
CA ASP A 84 -13.08 -3.93 1.79
C ASP A 84 -13.24 -3.59 3.30
N GLY A 85 -13.51 -2.30 3.59
CA GLY A 85 -13.67 -1.76 4.94
C GLY A 85 -12.38 -1.60 5.74
N VAL A 86 -11.20 -1.90 5.17
CA VAL A 86 -9.90 -1.80 5.86
C VAL A 86 -9.12 -0.59 5.37
N LYS A 87 -8.75 0.30 6.26
CA LYS A 87 -7.83 1.40 5.97
C LYS A 87 -6.41 0.88 5.80
N ILE A 88 -5.77 1.20 4.68
CA ILE A 88 -4.43 0.69 4.32
C ILE A 88 -3.37 1.11 5.33
N TYR A 89 -3.40 2.37 5.76
CA TYR A 89 -2.49 2.85 6.79
C TYR A 89 -2.55 2.00 8.07
N ASP A 90 -3.78 1.75 8.58
CA ASP A 90 -3.98 0.98 9.81
C ASP A 90 -3.56 -0.49 9.63
N ALA A 91 -3.79 -1.07 8.45
CA ALA A 91 -3.34 -2.43 8.14
C ALA A 91 -1.81 -2.55 8.22
N ARG A 92 -1.07 -1.58 7.66
CA ARG A 92 0.40 -1.58 7.72
C ARG A 92 0.94 -1.31 9.12
N ILE A 93 0.32 -0.44 9.90
CA ILE A 93 0.66 -0.26 11.33
C ILE A 93 0.49 -1.59 12.09
N ARG A 94 -0.66 -2.27 11.93
CA ARG A 94 -0.89 -3.58 12.56
C ARG A 94 0.12 -4.64 12.13
N GLY A 95 0.49 -4.65 10.84
CA GLY A 95 1.54 -5.52 10.31
C GLY A 95 2.88 -5.29 11.01
N GLY A 96 3.28 -4.04 11.21
CA GLY A 96 4.48 -3.67 11.94
C GLY A 96 4.46 -4.12 13.41
N LYS A 97 3.33 -3.91 14.10
CA LYS A 97 3.14 -4.39 15.48
C LYS A 97 3.24 -5.92 15.58
N SER A 98 2.62 -6.63 14.65
CA SER A 98 2.70 -8.09 14.59
C SER A 98 4.13 -8.56 14.34
N LEU A 99 4.87 -7.87 13.47
CA LEU A 99 6.28 -8.16 13.20
C LEU A 99 7.14 -8.01 14.45
N ALA A 100 6.95 -6.94 15.25
CA ALA A 100 7.68 -6.72 16.49
C ALA A 100 7.44 -7.83 17.51
N LYS A 101 6.20 -8.34 17.62
CA LYS A 101 5.88 -9.48 18.50
C LYS A 101 6.53 -10.78 18.05
N SER A 102 6.55 -11.03 16.74
CA SER A 102 7.05 -12.29 16.18
C SER A 102 8.58 -12.32 16.08
N TYR A 103 9.19 -11.17 15.87
CA TYR A 103 10.63 -11.03 15.64
C TYR A 103 11.17 -9.80 16.41
N PRO A 104 11.28 -9.89 17.75
CA PRO A 104 11.89 -8.81 18.53
C PRO A 104 13.38 -8.69 18.21
N VAL A 105 13.85 -7.47 18.06
CA VAL A 105 15.25 -7.14 17.76
C VAL A 105 15.71 -6.03 18.70
N GLU A 106 16.96 -6.08 19.15
CA GLU A 106 17.61 -4.98 19.85
C GLU A 106 18.18 -3.98 18.84
N ALA A 107 17.75 -2.74 18.94
CA ALA A 107 18.23 -1.65 18.09
C ALA A 107 18.00 -0.29 18.78
N ASP A 108 18.74 0.72 18.34
CA ASP A 108 18.61 2.10 18.85
C ASP A 108 17.54 2.89 18.10
N LEU A 109 17.26 2.49 16.86
CA LEU A 109 16.35 3.19 15.95
C LEU A 109 15.60 2.21 15.06
N VAL A 110 14.30 2.41 14.89
CA VAL A 110 13.49 1.76 13.83
C VAL A 110 13.23 2.74 12.71
N THR A 111 13.50 2.34 11.49
CA THR A 111 13.24 3.13 10.29
C THR A 111 12.58 2.30 9.21
N GLY A 112 11.79 2.95 8.33
CA GLY A 112 11.17 2.30 7.17
C GLY A 112 11.84 2.72 5.87
N VAL A 113 11.93 1.79 4.93
CA VAL A 113 12.31 2.16 3.57
C VAL A 113 11.16 2.98 2.94
N PRO A 114 11.42 4.22 2.50
CA PRO A 114 10.39 5.08 1.94
C PRO A 114 9.81 4.53 0.63
N GLU A 115 8.51 4.64 0.41
CA GLU A 115 7.50 5.20 1.31
C GLU A 115 6.70 4.10 2.00
N SER A 116 6.59 2.94 1.38
CA SER A 116 5.68 1.84 1.78
C SER A 116 6.07 1.17 3.10
N GLY A 117 7.36 1.16 3.47
CA GLY A 117 7.84 0.61 4.73
C GLY A 117 7.61 1.49 5.97
N ILE A 118 7.38 2.79 5.78
CA ILE A 118 7.27 3.76 6.89
C ILE A 118 6.15 3.40 7.89
N PRO A 119 4.90 3.09 7.48
CA PRO A 119 3.86 2.77 8.46
C PRO A 119 4.14 1.47 9.22
N ALA A 120 4.73 0.47 8.57
CA ALA A 120 5.10 -0.78 9.24
C ALA A 120 6.22 -0.54 10.27
N ALA A 121 7.24 0.27 9.93
CA ALA A 121 8.28 0.68 10.88
C ALA A 121 7.72 1.46 12.07
N LYS A 122 6.75 2.36 11.82
CA LYS A 122 6.03 3.08 12.89
C LYS A 122 5.29 2.11 13.82
N GLY A 123 4.58 1.12 13.25
CA GLY A 123 3.89 0.09 14.02
C GLY A 123 4.86 -0.78 14.83
N TYR A 124 6.00 -1.15 14.26
CA TYR A 124 7.06 -1.87 14.95
C TYR A 124 7.59 -1.08 16.15
N SER A 125 7.90 0.20 15.96
CA SER A 125 8.34 1.11 17.01
C SER A 125 7.33 1.21 18.15
N GLU A 126 6.06 1.39 17.85
CA GLU A 126 4.98 1.48 18.85
C GLU A 126 4.86 0.22 19.73
N GLU A 127 5.12 -0.94 19.17
CA GLU A 127 5.02 -2.21 19.89
C GLU A 127 6.30 -2.56 20.66
N SER A 128 7.47 -2.31 20.05
CA SER A 128 8.77 -2.65 20.65
C SER A 128 9.27 -1.63 21.66
N GLY A 129 8.77 -0.38 21.60
CA GLY A 129 9.30 0.74 22.38
C GLY A 129 10.59 1.36 21.81
N ILE A 130 11.17 0.79 20.75
CA ILE A 130 12.36 1.35 20.10
C ILE A 130 11.95 2.64 19.34
N PRO A 131 12.69 3.75 19.46
CA PRO A 131 12.34 5.01 18.80
C PRO A 131 12.20 4.87 17.29
N PHE A 132 11.19 5.50 16.69
CA PHE A 132 11.06 5.64 15.25
C PHE A 132 11.79 6.89 14.75
N GLY A 133 12.51 6.77 13.63
CA GLY A 133 13.14 7.89 12.95
C GLY A 133 13.33 7.67 11.45
N PHE A 134 13.58 8.75 10.74
CA PHE A 134 13.92 8.68 9.32
C PHE A 134 15.44 8.50 9.18
N ALA A 135 15.85 7.39 8.56
CA ALA A 135 17.25 7.15 8.19
C ALA A 135 17.50 7.32 6.69
N PHE A 136 16.43 7.45 5.89
CA PHE A 136 16.51 7.59 4.45
C PHE A 136 15.73 8.80 3.95
N TYR A 137 16.31 9.50 3.00
CA TYR A 137 15.63 10.49 2.17
C TYR A 137 15.42 9.92 0.77
N LYS A 138 14.17 9.98 0.28
CA LYS A 138 13.80 9.53 -1.07
C LYS A 138 13.73 10.70 -2.02
N ASN A 139 14.49 10.64 -3.11
CA ASN A 139 14.37 11.58 -4.22
C ASN A 139 13.14 11.20 -5.06
N SER A 140 12.09 12.03 -4.99
CA SER A 140 10.82 11.80 -5.69
C SER A 140 10.91 11.95 -7.21
N TYR A 141 11.94 12.58 -7.73
CA TYR A 141 12.17 12.72 -9.18
C TYR A 141 12.72 11.45 -9.83
N ILE A 142 13.25 10.51 -9.02
CA ILE A 142 13.78 9.24 -9.52
C ILE A 142 12.67 8.18 -9.50
N GLY A 143 12.29 7.72 -10.68
CA GLY A 143 11.25 6.71 -10.85
C GLY A 143 11.69 5.29 -10.46
N ARG A 144 11.17 4.28 -11.20
CA ARG A 144 11.49 2.87 -10.98
C ARG A 144 12.95 2.58 -11.36
N THR A 145 13.74 2.07 -10.42
CA THR A 145 15.18 1.81 -10.62
C THR A 145 15.47 0.37 -11.04
N PHE A 146 14.65 -0.59 -10.64
CA PHE A 146 14.86 -2.02 -10.89
C PHE A 146 14.69 -2.43 -12.36
N ILE A 147 14.04 -1.59 -13.18
CA ILE A 147 13.83 -1.85 -14.62
C ILE A 147 15.04 -1.48 -15.49
N LYS A 148 16.11 -0.95 -14.89
CA LYS A 148 17.34 -0.62 -15.63
C LYS A 148 18.03 -1.91 -16.12
N PRO A 149 18.57 -1.89 -17.37
CA PRO A 149 19.08 -3.12 -18.01
C PRO A 149 20.30 -3.73 -17.31
N THR A 150 21.20 -2.90 -16.80
CA THR A 150 22.43 -3.39 -16.17
C THR A 150 22.43 -3.22 -14.65
N GLN A 151 23.18 -4.09 -13.94
CA GLN A 151 23.31 -4.02 -12.49
C GLN A 151 23.95 -2.68 -12.05
N LYS A 152 24.98 -2.22 -12.75
CA LYS A 152 25.65 -0.95 -12.47
C LYS A 152 24.69 0.24 -12.55
N GLU A 153 23.82 0.26 -13.55
CA GLU A 153 22.79 1.31 -13.67
C GLU A 153 21.74 1.23 -12.58
N ARG A 154 21.35 0.00 -12.15
CA ARG A 154 20.44 -0.18 -11.02
C ARG A 154 21.04 0.38 -9.74
N GLU A 155 22.26 0.00 -9.40
CA GLU A 155 22.99 0.49 -8.21
C GLU A 155 23.15 2.01 -8.21
N SER A 156 23.62 2.58 -9.32
CA SER A 156 23.71 4.03 -9.47
C SER A 156 22.36 4.73 -9.30
N SER A 157 21.31 4.16 -9.86
CA SER A 157 19.95 4.71 -9.73
C SER A 157 19.40 4.61 -8.31
N VAL A 158 19.74 3.55 -7.56
CA VAL A 158 19.36 3.42 -6.14
C VAL A 158 20.07 4.48 -5.30
N HIS A 159 21.37 4.71 -5.50
CA HIS A 159 22.10 5.78 -4.80
C HIS A 159 21.52 7.17 -5.06
N LEU A 160 21.07 7.44 -6.28
CA LEU A 160 20.41 8.70 -6.62
C LEU A 160 19.01 8.81 -6.01
N LYS A 161 18.33 7.67 -5.79
CA LYS A 161 16.97 7.61 -5.30
C LYS A 161 16.87 7.65 -3.79
N LEU A 162 17.77 6.96 -3.09
CA LEU A 162 17.76 6.83 -1.64
C LEU A 162 19.09 7.31 -1.08
N SER A 163 19.05 8.37 -0.29
CA SER A 163 20.19 8.90 0.44
C SER A 163 20.05 8.58 1.92
N VAL A 164 21.12 8.15 2.55
CA VAL A 164 21.19 7.92 4.00
C VAL A 164 21.31 9.27 4.71
N LEU A 165 20.59 9.42 5.83
CA LEU A 165 20.70 10.59 6.71
C LEU A 165 21.75 10.30 7.80
N ASP A 166 22.99 10.67 7.54
CA ASP A 166 24.16 10.36 8.39
C ASP A 166 23.94 10.72 9.87
N SER A 167 23.28 11.85 10.12
CA SER A 167 22.99 12.31 11.49
C SER A 167 22.04 11.37 12.26
N ALA A 168 21.23 10.59 11.55
CA ALA A 168 20.28 9.64 12.16
C ALA A 168 20.90 8.25 12.37
N VAL A 169 21.84 7.84 11.51
CA VAL A 169 22.39 6.48 11.52
C VAL A 169 23.75 6.38 12.19
N LYS A 170 24.55 7.45 12.21
CA LYS A 170 25.90 7.41 12.73
C LYS A 170 25.90 7.16 14.24
N GLY A 171 26.48 6.01 14.64
CA GLY A 171 26.56 5.59 16.03
C GLY A 171 25.33 4.82 16.54
N ASN A 172 24.32 4.60 15.71
CA ASN A 172 23.10 3.87 16.07
C ASN A 172 23.02 2.52 15.34
N ALA A 173 22.57 1.49 16.06
CA ALA A 173 22.13 0.24 15.48
C ALA A 173 20.70 0.44 14.94
N CYS A 174 20.55 0.49 13.60
CA CYS A 174 19.28 0.79 12.95
C CYS A 174 18.58 -0.48 12.47
N LEU A 175 17.36 -0.71 12.94
CA LEU A 175 16.45 -1.69 12.34
C LEU A 175 15.73 -1.08 11.14
N VAL A 176 15.98 -1.62 9.96
CA VAL A 176 15.37 -1.16 8.72
C VAL A 176 14.21 -2.09 8.36
N ILE A 177 13.01 -1.53 8.19
CA ILE A 177 11.81 -2.26 7.78
C ILE A 177 11.54 -2.00 6.29
N PRO A 178 11.90 -2.93 5.38
CA PRO A 178 11.49 -2.89 3.98
C PRO A 178 10.12 -3.54 3.80
N VAL A 179 9.45 -3.25 2.70
CA VAL A 179 8.24 -4.00 2.30
C VAL A 179 8.62 -5.29 1.57
N HIS A 180 9.76 -5.29 0.89
CA HIS A 180 10.35 -6.45 0.20
C HIS A 180 11.70 -6.80 0.80
N ARG A 181 12.09 -8.07 0.65
CA ARG A 181 13.44 -8.51 0.99
C ARG A 181 14.45 -7.77 0.12
N ALA A 182 15.50 -7.24 0.73
CA ALA A 182 16.60 -6.57 0.01
C ALA A 182 17.36 -7.51 -0.96
N ASP A 183 17.15 -8.82 -0.85
CA ASP A 183 17.81 -9.85 -1.66
C ASP A 183 17.35 -9.89 -3.13
N ASP A 184 16.22 -9.24 -3.45
CA ASP A 184 15.72 -9.13 -4.82
C ASP A 184 16.47 -8.08 -5.66
N VAL A 185 17.53 -7.49 -5.11
CA VAL A 185 18.39 -6.47 -5.74
C VAL A 185 19.80 -7.02 -6.06
N ARG A 186 19.89 -8.35 -6.25
CA ARG A 186 21.13 -8.96 -6.78
C ARG A 186 21.19 -8.88 -8.29
#